data_7ea658b001e64eb3781b2d8fd8d06753
#
_entry.id   7ea658b001e64eb3781b2d8fd8d06753
#
_cell.length_a   1.000
_cell.length_b   1.000
_cell.length_c   1.000
_cell.angle_alpha   90.00
_cell.angle_beta   90.00
_cell.angle_gamma   90.00
#
_symmetry.space_group_name_H-M   'P 1'
#
loop_
_entity.id
_entity.type
_entity.pdbx_description
1 polymer ?
#
loop_
_entity_poly.entity_id
_entity_poly.type
_entity_poly.pdbx_seq_one_letter_code
_entity_poly.pdbx_strand_id
1 'polypeptide(L)'
;EDTIKPKIMLNIFEDGQALIYNDEYISLISNDSKEIWKTKKIVHHWGTIFDDKIYIPGRKYANYPEDLDENSKKIKIGKCKVDNALVDTILILDLLTGEVLKEIEILPIISSHSILSKKLGFSKKIFSRLKTNNDQFESKFLGPSYCDDLLHLNDIKIITSDNEKFFDNAKKGDYLLSLHTMNTLVLIDHKSLKIKWFLRDEFRRQHSPNITKKGMLLVFDNKGSDKKFGESRIVEFDLLKNNFNPDFDGNESFFFQSDIRGRIQIFNDQIYVTSSQQGEVFRLNCYDENLKNCKPQILFSSNTKEKSNSIFVADFYEKDFFKKDFLNKINKK
;
A
#
# COMPACT_ATOMS: atom_id res chain seq x y z
N GLU A 1 -2.62 20.39 24.76
CA GLU A 1 -2.52 18.92 24.90
C GLU A 1 -2.11 18.38 23.53
N ASP A 2 -0.85 17.97 23.40
CA ASP A 2 -0.36 17.32 22.19
C ASP A 2 -1.08 15.97 22.07
N THR A 3 -2.05 15.90 21.19
CA THR A 3 -2.68 14.63 20.82
C THR A 3 -1.61 13.75 20.21
N ILE A 4 -1.21 12.71 20.93
CA ILE A 4 -0.26 11.71 20.41
C ILE A 4 -0.92 11.06 19.19
N LYS A 5 -0.46 11.48 18.00
CA LYS A 5 -0.91 10.85 16.75
C LYS A 5 -0.45 9.38 16.74
N PRO A 6 -1.31 8.44 16.38
CA PRO A 6 -0.94 7.03 16.34
C PRO A 6 0.24 6.84 15.39
N LYS A 7 1.24 6.09 15.85
CA LYS A 7 2.39 5.68 15.04
C LYS A 7 2.11 4.31 14.46
N ILE A 8 2.50 4.12 13.22
CA ILE A 8 2.35 2.85 12.51
C ILE A 8 3.74 2.28 12.35
N MET A 9 3.92 1.02 12.73
CA MET A 9 5.16 0.30 12.49
C MET A 9 5.18 -0.19 11.05
N LEU A 10 6.20 0.21 10.29
CA LEU A 10 6.43 -0.24 8.93
C LEU A 10 7.24 -1.54 8.90
N ASN A 11 8.25 -1.63 9.75
CA ASN A 11 9.13 -2.79 9.86
C ASN A 11 9.78 -2.86 11.24
N ILE A 12 10.15 -4.06 11.66
CA ILE A 12 11.03 -4.32 12.80
C ILE A 12 12.25 -5.11 12.33
N PHE A 13 13.42 -4.82 12.89
CA PHE A 13 14.69 -5.44 12.52
C PHE A 13 15.13 -6.46 13.58
N GLU A 14 16.03 -7.37 13.21
CA GLU A 14 16.53 -8.46 14.07
C GLU A 14 17.13 -7.98 15.40
N ASP A 15 17.69 -6.77 15.42
CA ASP A 15 18.28 -6.14 16.61
C ASP A 15 17.27 -5.36 17.46
N GLY A 16 15.99 -5.40 17.06
CA GLY A 16 14.88 -4.72 17.73
C GLY A 16 14.72 -3.25 17.37
N GLN A 17 15.45 -2.73 16.40
CA GLN A 17 15.15 -1.42 15.82
C GLN A 17 13.80 -1.48 15.11
N ALA A 18 13.08 -0.37 15.06
CA ALA A 18 11.78 -0.27 14.41
C ALA A 18 11.70 0.95 13.50
N LEU A 19 11.26 0.72 12.27
CA LEU A 19 10.88 1.78 11.36
C LEU A 19 9.41 2.11 11.55
N ILE A 20 9.12 3.34 11.94
CA ILE A 20 7.76 3.81 12.23
C ILE A 20 7.44 5.04 11.40
N TYR A 21 6.18 5.28 11.17
CA TYR A 21 5.71 6.50 10.52
C TYR A 21 4.34 6.95 11.04
N ASN A 22 4.01 8.18 10.72
CA ASN A 22 2.67 8.75 10.75
C ASN A 22 2.51 9.69 9.56
N ASP A 23 1.39 10.42 9.51
CA ASP A 23 1.09 11.34 8.39
C ASP A 23 2.06 12.52 8.25
N GLU A 24 3.04 12.69 9.15
CA GLU A 24 3.95 13.84 9.16
C GLU A 24 5.43 13.47 9.03
N TYR A 25 5.78 12.26 9.42
CA TYR A 25 7.17 11.82 9.41
C TYR A 25 7.33 10.30 9.33
N ILE A 26 8.51 9.89 8.93
CA ILE A 26 9.04 8.53 9.09
C ILE A 26 10.29 8.60 9.97
N SER A 27 10.50 7.60 10.81
CA SER A 27 11.56 7.61 11.83
C SER A 27 12.07 6.19 12.08
N LEU A 28 13.38 6.05 12.24
CA LEU A 28 14.01 4.84 12.74
C LEU A 28 14.22 4.99 14.26
N ILE A 29 13.76 4.02 15.00
CA ILE A 29 13.85 3.97 16.46
C ILE A 29 14.74 2.81 16.86
N SER A 30 15.64 3.05 17.81
CA SER A 30 16.49 2.02 18.40
C SER A 30 15.70 1.07 19.32
N ASN A 31 16.30 -0.04 19.66
CA ASN A 31 15.71 -1.03 20.56
C ASN A 31 15.50 -0.55 22.01
N ASP A 32 16.09 0.60 22.40
CA ASP A 32 15.84 1.30 23.67
C ASP A 32 14.89 2.50 23.51
N SER A 33 14.13 2.54 22.40
CA SER A 33 13.10 3.54 22.09
C SER A 33 13.63 4.95 21.83
N LYS A 34 14.90 5.12 21.49
CA LYS A 34 15.46 6.40 21.09
C LYS A 34 15.35 6.60 19.58
N GLU A 35 15.06 7.82 19.18
CA GLU A 35 15.06 8.20 17.76
C GLU A 35 16.49 8.22 17.22
N ILE A 36 16.78 7.38 16.21
CA ILE A 36 18.06 7.35 15.50
C ILE A 36 18.07 8.46 14.46
N TRP A 37 17.03 8.50 13.64
CA TRP A 37 16.78 9.58 12.70
C TRP A 37 15.29 9.78 12.48
N LYS A 38 14.93 10.96 11.97
CA LYS A 38 13.55 11.35 11.64
C LYS A 38 13.52 12.24 10.42
N THR A 39 12.70 11.87 9.45
CA THR A 39 12.48 12.62 8.23
C THR A 39 11.05 13.12 8.16
N LYS A 40 10.89 14.45 8.12
CA LYS A 40 9.57 15.09 7.99
C LYS A 40 9.10 14.99 6.55
N LYS A 41 8.12 14.12 6.30
CA LYS A 41 7.45 13.93 5.01
C LYS A 41 6.06 13.39 5.26
N ILE A 42 5.11 13.80 4.44
CA ILE A 42 3.78 13.20 4.44
C ILE A 42 3.90 11.81 3.82
N VAL A 43 3.71 10.78 4.62
CA VAL A 43 3.76 9.38 4.20
C VAL A 43 2.51 8.67 4.66
N HIS A 44 2.10 7.65 3.91
CA HIS A 44 0.92 6.87 4.24
C HIS A 44 1.06 5.44 3.70
N HIS A 45 0.26 4.52 4.25
CA HIS A 45 0.28 3.12 3.87
C HIS A 45 1.65 2.43 4.00
N TRP A 46 1.80 1.27 3.36
CA TRP A 46 2.99 0.44 3.49
C TRP A 46 3.99 0.71 2.39
N GLY A 47 5.24 0.64 2.78
CA GLY A 47 6.36 0.64 1.87
C GLY A 47 7.10 -0.69 1.86
N THR A 48 8.19 -0.71 1.13
CA THR A 48 9.10 -1.84 0.99
C THR A 48 10.52 -1.38 1.30
N ILE A 49 11.28 -2.22 2.01
CA ILE A 49 12.73 -2.04 2.16
C ILE A 49 13.42 -2.92 1.13
N PHE A 50 14.31 -2.34 0.35
CA PHE A 50 15.02 -3.04 -0.71
C PHE A 50 16.38 -2.37 -1.00
N ASP A 51 17.47 -3.14 -1.04
CA ASP A 51 18.85 -2.65 -1.28
C ASP A 51 19.18 -1.43 -0.40
N ASP A 52 19.03 -1.54 0.93
CA ASP A 52 19.26 -0.50 1.95
C ASP A 52 18.50 0.81 1.73
N LYS A 53 17.37 0.75 1.04
CA LYS A 53 16.48 1.88 0.81
C LYS A 53 15.07 1.57 1.24
N ILE A 54 14.39 2.61 1.69
CA ILE A 54 12.97 2.59 2.01
C ILE A 54 12.21 3.19 0.83
N TYR A 55 11.26 2.42 0.30
CA TYR A 55 10.32 2.88 -0.73
C TYR A 55 8.94 2.97 -0.08
N ILE A 56 8.40 4.16 0.07
CA ILE A 56 7.13 4.37 0.78
C ILE A 56 6.23 5.34 0.01
N PRO A 57 4.89 5.11 0.00
CA PRO A 57 3.95 6.08 -0.52
C PRO A 57 4.08 7.42 0.22
N GLY A 58 4.49 8.45 -0.51
CA GLY A 58 4.52 9.83 -0.05
C GLY A 58 3.40 10.64 -0.68
N ARG A 59 3.18 11.85 -0.16
CA ARG A 59 2.19 12.79 -0.67
C ARG A 59 2.70 14.21 -0.68
N LYS A 60 2.26 14.95 -1.68
CA LYS A 60 2.43 16.40 -1.79
C LYS A 60 1.09 17.07 -2.00
N TYR A 61 0.95 18.28 -1.53
CA TYR A 61 -0.17 19.13 -1.93
C TYR A 61 0.13 19.77 -3.28
N ALA A 62 -0.86 19.83 -4.15
CA ALA A 62 -0.80 20.52 -5.41
C ALA A 62 -1.99 21.48 -5.53
N ASN A 63 -1.73 22.70 -5.96
CA ASN A 63 -2.80 23.67 -6.23
C ASN A 63 -3.38 23.41 -7.62
N TYR A 64 -4.70 23.44 -7.72
CA TYR A 64 -5.37 23.51 -9.01
C TYR A 64 -5.05 24.83 -9.70
N PRO A 65 -5.01 24.85 -11.04
CA PRO A 65 -4.88 26.11 -11.78
C PRO A 65 -5.99 27.10 -11.37
N GLU A 66 -5.63 28.35 -11.11
CA GLU A 66 -6.57 29.39 -10.68
C GLU A 66 -7.69 29.67 -11.71
N ASP A 67 -7.38 29.48 -12.99
CA ASP A 67 -8.29 29.67 -14.12
C ASP A 67 -9.18 28.46 -14.42
N LEU A 68 -9.22 27.46 -13.56
CA LEU A 68 -10.23 26.39 -13.65
C LEU A 68 -11.61 26.98 -13.33
N ASP A 69 -12.50 26.91 -14.33
CA ASP A 69 -13.88 27.33 -14.13
C ASP A 69 -14.59 26.45 -13.07
N GLU A 70 -15.57 27.05 -12.38
CA GLU A 70 -16.32 26.43 -11.30
C GLU A 70 -17.04 25.12 -11.74
N ASN A 71 -17.44 25.04 -13.01
CA ASN A 71 -18.08 23.83 -13.54
C ASN A 71 -17.06 22.72 -13.73
N SER A 72 -15.84 23.03 -14.20
CA SER A 72 -14.75 22.08 -14.29
C SER A 72 -14.32 21.56 -12.91
N LYS A 73 -14.32 22.41 -11.89
CA LYS A 73 -14.10 22.02 -10.49
C LYS A 73 -15.22 21.11 -10.00
N LYS A 74 -16.49 21.48 -10.19
CA LYS A 74 -17.66 20.71 -9.72
C LYS A 74 -17.82 19.36 -10.41
N ILE A 75 -17.63 19.29 -11.72
CA ILE A 75 -17.81 18.06 -12.50
C ILE A 75 -16.74 17.02 -12.18
N LYS A 76 -15.52 17.45 -11.84
CA LYS A 76 -14.37 16.57 -11.71
C LYS A 76 -14.02 16.21 -10.27
N ILE A 77 -14.34 17.08 -9.33
CA ILE A 77 -13.99 16.92 -7.92
C ILE A 77 -15.24 16.49 -7.11
N GLY A 78 -16.39 16.43 -7.74
CA GLY A 78 -17.67 16.14 -7.07
C GLY A 78 -18.05 17.25 -6.08
N LYS A 79 -18.55 16.88 -4.90
CA LYS A 79 -18.95 17.85 -3.85
C LYS A 79 -17.78 18.41 -3.05
N CYS A 80 -16.54 18.24 -3.49
CA CYS A 80 -15.35 18.64 -2.77
C CYS A 80 -15.15 20.14 -2.86
N LYS A 81 -14.97 20.78 -1.70
CA LYS A 81 -14.78 22.23 -1.56
C LYS A 81 -13.29 22.61 -1.45
N VAL A 82 -12.37 21.80 -1.99
CA VAL A 82 -10.95 21.96 -1.72
C VAL A 82 -10.22 22.45 -2.95
N ASP A 83 -9.44 23.48 -2.77
CA ASP A 83 -8.64 24.12 -3.85
C ASP A 83 -7.34 23.36 -4.15
N ASN A 84 -7.01 22.33 -3.37
CA ASN A 84 -5.77 21.58 -3.46
C ASN A 84 -6.04 20.10 -3.73
N ALA A 85 -5.18 19.48 -4.56
CA ALA A 85 -5.15 18.05 -4.78
C ALA A 85 -4.01 17.41 -3.98
N LEU A 86 -4.21 16.16 -3.56
CA LEU A 86 -3.13 15.31 -3.07
C LEU A 86 -2.49 14.58 -4.26
N VAL A 87 -1.20 14.77 -4.43
CA VAL A 87 -0.40 14.08 -5.45
C VAL A 87 0.45 13.04 -4.76
N ASP A 88 0.21 11.78 -5.10
CA ASP A 88 1.00 10.66 -4.59
C ASP A 88 2.40 10.63 -5.20
N THR A 89 3.37 10.28 -4.36
CA THR A 89 4.78 10.12 -4.76
C THR A 89 5.31 8.75 -4.33
N ILE A 90 6.35 8.26 -5.00
CA ILE A 90 7.26 7.27 -4.44
C ILE A 90 8.34 8.04 -3.72
N LEU A 91 8.37 7.97 -2.40
CA LEU A 91 9.42 8.53 -1.58
C LEU A 91 10.47 7.45 -1.34
N ILE A 92 11.73 7.74 -1.71
CA ILE A 92 12.86 6.84 -1.55
C ILE A 92 13.82 7.46 -0.55
N LEU A 93 14.07 6.75 0.57
CA LEU A 93 14.99 7.21 1.60
C LEU A 93 16.12 6.18 1.78
N ASP A 94 17.27 6.68 2.21
CA ASP A 94 18.33 5.85 2.73
C ASP A 94 17.90 5.24 4.08
N LEU A 95 18.09 3.94 4.25
CA LEU A 95 17.62 3.23 5.44
C LEU A 95 18.42 3.63 6.70
N LEU A 96 19.71 3.92 6.57
CA LEU A 96 20.58 4.18 7.71
C LEU A 96 20.51 5.63 8.20
N THR A 97 20.32 6.56 7.28
CA THR A 97 20.37 8.01 7.57
C THR A 97 19.03 8.69 7.55
N GLY A 98 18.03 8.07 6.91
CA GLY A 98 16.73 8.69 6.65
C GLY A 98 16.77 9.82 5.60
N GLU A 99 17.90 10.02 4.92
CA GLU A 99 18.03 11.02 3.87
C GLU A 99 17.10 10.73 2.70
N VAL A 100 16.43 11.76 2.18
CA VAL A 100 15.58 11.63 0.99
C VAL A 100 16.48 11.54 -0.25
N LEU A 101 16.61 10.35 -0.80
CA LEU A 101 17.39 10.10 -2.02
C LEU A 101 16.64 10.51 -3.28
N LYS A 102 15.34 10.29 -3.31
CA LYS A 102 14.49 10.63 -4.46
C LYS A 102 13.02 10.72 -4.07
N GLU A 103 12.29 11.57 -4.76
CA GLU A 103 10.83 11.65 -4.68
C GLU A 103 10.25 11.74 -6.08
N ILE A 104 9.40 10.78 -6.46
CA ILE A 104 8.87 10.60 -7.82
C ILE A 104 7.37 10.82 -7.79
N GLU A 105 6.88 11.84 -8.48
CA GLU A 105 5.45 12.08 -8.64
C GLU A 105 4.83 11.07 -9.60
N ILE A 106 3.76 10.41 -9.18
CA ILE A 106 3.13 9.33 -9.96
C ILE A 106 2.10 9.89 -10.95
N LEU A 107 1.43 10.96 -10.61
CA LEU A 107 0.37 11.53 -11.44
C LEU A 107 0.83 11.88 -12.87
N PRO A 108 2.00 12.51 -13.11
CA PRO A 108 2.50 12.76 -14.46
C PRO A 108 2.73 11.47 -15.27
N ILE A 109 3.20 10.41 -14.60
CA ILE A 109 3.45 9.10 -15.23
C ILE A 109 2.13 8.49 -15.70
N ILE A 110 1.13 8.42 -14.81
CA ILE A 110 -0.19 7.87 -15.12
C ILE A 110 -0.92 8.69 -16.19
N SER A 111 -0.85 10.04 -16.09
CA SER A 111 -1.51 10.94 -17.05
C SER A 111 -0.89 10.92 -18.44
N SER A 112 0.38 10.54 -18.56
CA SER A 112 1.05 10.38 -19.86
C SER A 112 0.60 9.13 -20.62
N HIS A 113 0.05 8.12 -19.91
CA HIS A 113 -0.37 6.87 -20.54
C HIS A 113 -1.78 6.98 -21.12
N SER A 114 -1.93 6.68 -22.41
CA SER A 114 -3.17 6.93 -23.18
C SER A 114 -4.43 6.24 -22.65
N ILE A 115 -4.29 5.05 -22.06
CA ILE A 115 -5.40 4.27 -21.50
C ILE A 115 -5.72 4.70 -20.08
N LEU A 116 -4.69 4.79 -19.22
CA LEU A 116 -4.90 5.10 -17.80
C LEU A 116 -5.36 6.54 -17.57
N SER A 117 -4.87 7.48 -18.39
CA SER A 117 -5.31 8.87 -18.31
C SER A 117 -6.80 9.08 -18.56
N LYS A 118 -7.42 8.25 -19.40
CA LYS A 118 -8.86 8.30 -19.67
C LYS A 118 -9.68 7.97 -18.42
N LYS A 119 -9.20 7.05 -17.59
CA LYS A 119 -9.90 6.62 -16.36
C LYS A 119 -9.91 7.71 -15.29
N LEU A 120 -8.90 8.56 -15.26
CA LEU A 120 -8.84 9.68 -14.31
C LEU A 120 -9.96 10.71 -14.51
N GLY A 121 -10.67 10.66 -15.64
CA GLY A 121 -11.77 11.61 -15.94
C GLY A 121 -11.32 13.06 -16.10
N PHE A 122 -10.03 13.34 -15.98
CA PHE A 122 -9.44 14.66 -16.11
C PHE A 122 -8.87 14.87 -17.51
N SER A 123 -8.97 16.09 -18.01
CA SER A 123 -8.25 16.41 -19.22
C SER A 123 -6.75 16.43 -18.93
N LYS A 124 -5.97 15.83 -19.83
CA LYS A 124 -4.49 15.85 -19.79
C LYS A 124 -3.94 17.28 -19.55
N LYS A 125 -4.67 18.29 -20.00
CA LYS A 125 -4.34 19.72 -19.84
C LYS A 125 -4.40 20.21 -18.39
N ILE A 126 -5.25 19.64 -17.53
CA ILE A 126 -5.34 20.03 -16.11
C ILE A 126 -4.17 19.47 -15.33
N PHE A 127 -3.83 18.21 -15.56
CA PHE A 127 -2.74 17.54 -14.86
C PHE A 127 -1.37 18.18 -15.13
N SER A 128 -1.11 18.55 -16.38
CA SER A 128 0.15 19.23 -16.74
C SER A 128 0.30 20.60 -16.10
N ARG A 129 -0.75 21.12 -15.46
CA ARG A 129 -0.81 22.44 -14.83
C ARG A 129 -0.90 22.42 -13.31
N LEU A 130 -1.02 21.23 -12.70
CA LEU A 130 -0.92 21.10 -11.24
C LEU A 130 0.49 21.51 -10.80
N LYS A 131 0.57 22.50 -9.92
CA LYS A 131 1.84 22.95 -9.32
C LYS A 131 1.95 22.36 -7.93
N THR A 132 2.90 21.46 -7.74
CA THR A 132 3.22 20.91 -6.42
C THR A 132 3.89 21.97 -5.56
N ASN A 133 3.43 22.11 -4.33
CA ASN A 133 4.01 23.00 -3.34
C ASN A 133 4.98 22.21 -2.48
N ASN A 134 6.27 22.46 -2.62
CA ASN A 134 7.31 21.75 -1.86
C ASN A 134 7.42 22.23 -0.40
N ASP A 135 6.89 23.41 -0.07
CA ASP A 135 7.18 24.11 1.18
C ASP A 135 6.03 24.16 2.19
N GLN A 136 4.82 23.69 1.84
CA GLN A 136 3.71 23.73 2.77
C GLN A 136 3.60 22.47 3.61
N PHE A 137 4.32 22.45 4.72
CA PHE A 137 4.11 21.54 5.83
C PHE A 137 3.06 22.12 6.80
N GLU A 138 1.91 22.52 6.31
CA GLU A 138 0.77 22.77 7.16
C GLU A 138 -0.09 21.53 7.21
N SER A 139 0.09 20.76 8.29
CA SER A 139 -0.73 19.61 8.64
C SER A 139 -2.14 20.05 9.07
N LYS A 140 -2.88 20.67 8.20
CA LYS A 140 -4.33 20.58 8.30
C LYS A 140 -4.70 19.23 7.73
N PHE A 141 -4.72 18.22 8.60
CA PHE A 141 -5.36 16.95 8.33
C PHE A 141 -6.82 17.24 7.99
N LEU A 142 -7.05 17.52 6.74
CA LEU A 142 -8.37 17.45 6.16
C LEU A 142 -8.66 15.96 6.10
N GLY A 143 -9.57 15.51 6.96
CA GLY A 143 -9.99 14.10 6.99
C GLY A 143 -10.22 13.57 5.58
N PRO A 144 -10.29 12.26 5.37
CA PRO A 144 -10.29 11.63 4.07
C PRO A 144 -11.51 12.06 3.25
N SER A 145 -11.44 13.25 2.66
CA SER A 145 -12.31 13.58 1.56
C SER A 145 -11.70 12.89 0.34
N TYR A 146 -12.28 11.78 -0.08
CA TYR A 146 -11.89 11.00 -1.26
C TYR A 146 -11.76 11.83 -2.54
N CYS A 147 -12.09 13.06 -2.47
CA CYS A 147 -12.14 14.00 -3.57
C CYS A 147 -10.78 14.53 -3.98
N ASP A 148 -9.84 14.61 -3.05
CA ASP A 148 -8.53 15.22 -3.27
C ASP A 148 -7.47 14.16 -3.53
N ASP A 149 -7.80 12.89 -3.33
CA ASP A 149 -6.91 11.76 -3.40
C ASP A 149 -7.08 11.04 -4.75
N LEU A 150 -6.41 11.54 -5.76
CA LEU A 150 -6.64 11.17 -7.15
C LEU A 150 -6.25 9.73 -7.48
N LEU A 151 -5.15 9.24 -6.94
CA LEU A 151 -4.61 7.92 -7.22
C LEU A 151 -4.68 7.00 -6.01
N HIS A 152 -4.40 7.56 -4.83
CA HIS A 152 -4.29 6.85 -3.57
C HIS A 152 -3.32 5.67 -3.67
N LEU A 153 -2.03 6.00 -3.88
CA LEU A 153 -0.96 5.00 -3.89
C LEU A 153 -0.87 4.34 -2.51
N ASN A 154 -1.31 3.10 -2.37
CA ASN A 154 -1.44 2.44 -1.08
C ASN A 154 -0.47 1.26 -0.86
N ASP A 155 0.30 0.88 -1.87
CA ASP A 155 1.39 -0.10 -1.73
C ASP A 155 2.43 0.07 -2.83
N ILE A 156 3.69 -0.19 -2.47
CA ILE A 156 4.85 -0.21 -3.37
C ILE A 156 5.59 -1.50 -3.14
N LYS A 157 5.73 -2.31 -4.19
CA LYS A 157 6.62 -3.47 -4.22
C LYS A 157 7.74 -3.23 -5.22
N ILE A 158 8.93 -3.68 -4.87
CA ILE A 158 10.08 -3.61 -5.76
C ILE A 158 10.25 -4.98 -6.42
N ILE A 159 10.38 -5.00 -7.75
CA ILE A 159 10.67 -6.22 -8.49
C ILE A 159 12.06 -6.72 -8.11
N THR A 160 12.13 -7.95 -7.63
CA THR A 160 13.38 -8.65 -7.33
C THR A 160 13.88 -9.45 -8.52
N SER A 161 15.12 -9.95 -8.47
CA SER A 161 15.65 -10.86 -9.49
C SER A 161 14.79 -12.12 -9.67
N ASP A 162 14.14 -12.58 -8.59
CA ASP A 162 13.26 -13.77 -8.64
C ASP A 162 11.94 -13.49 -9.33
N ASN A 163 11.46 -12.23 -9.26
CA ASN A 163 10.15 -11.83 -9.77
C ASN A 163 10.19 -11.27 -11.19
N GLU A 164 11.34 -10.76 -11.66
CA GLU A 164 11.44 -10.15 -12.99
C GLU A 164 11.06 -11.09 -14.12
N LYS A 165 11.31 -12.39 -13.98
CA LYS A 165 11.01 -13.44 -14.95
C LYS A 165 9.50 -13.65 -15.21
N PHE A 166 8.63 -13.12 -14.35
CA PHE A 166 7.19 -13.28 -14.49
C PHE A 166 6.51 -12.19 -15.32
N PHE A 167 7.25 -11.17 -15.73
CA PHE A 167 6.76 -10.10 -16.60
C PHE A 167 7.64 -10.00 -17.85
N ASP A 168 7.04 -9.76 -19.00
CA ASP A 168 7.78 -9.72 -20.28
C ASP A 168 8.97 -8.76 -20.29
N ASN A 169 8.89 -7.63 -19.58
CA ASN A 169 9.92 -6.59 -19.66
C ASN A 169 10.31 -6.02 -18.28
N ALA A 170 9.97 -6.69 -17.18
CA ALA A 170 10.38 -6.26 -15.87
C ALA A 170 11.89 -6.40 -15.66
N LYS A 171 12.41 -5.56 -14.76
CA LYS A 171 13.80 -5.63 -14.29
C LYS A 171 13.83 -5.46 -12.79
N LYS A 172 14.84 -6.05 -12.15
CA LYS A 172 15.13 -5.80 -10.74
C LYS A 172 15.16 -4.29 -10.49
N GLY A 173 14.43 -3.84 -9.48
CA GLY A 173 14.31 -2.44 -9.10
C GLY A 173 13.06 -1.73 -9.65
N ASP A 174 12.33 -2.33 -10.59
CA ASP A 174 11.08 -1.75 -11.09
C ASP A 174 10.00 -1.67 -9.99
N TYR A 175 9.09 -0.73 -10.13
CA TYR A 175 8.06 -0.43 -9.12
C TYR A 175 6.73 -1.05 -9.51
N LEU A 176 6.23 -2.00 -8.72
CA LEU A 176 4.85 -2.46 -8.78
C LEU A 176 4.02 -1.65 -7.78
N LEU A 177 3.14 -0.81 -8.29
CA LEU A 177 2.33 0.13 -7.52
C LEU A 177 0.88 -0.32 -7.46
N SER A 178 0.24 -0.14 -6.31
CA SER A 178 -1.21 -0.29 -6.14
C SER A 178 -1.87 1.07 -6.04
N LEU A 179 -2.68 1.42 -7.05
CA LEU A 179 -3.43 2.67 -7.15
C LEU A 179 -4.89 2.40 -6.78
N HIS A 180 -5.22 2.60 -5.50
CA HIS A 180 -6.49 2.23 -4.89
C HIS A 180 -7.70 2.90 -5.55
N THR A 181 -7.66 4.23 -5.73
CA THR A 181 -8.80 4.98 -6.33
C THR A 181 -9.03 4.60 -7.79
N MET A 182 -7.98 4.15 -8.47
CA MET A 182 -8.07 3.71 -9.85
C MET A 182 -8.41 2.23 -10.02
N ASN A 183 -8.49 1.45 -8.94
CA ASN A 183 -8.64 -0.01 -9.03
C ASN A 183 -7.61 -0.61 -10.00
N THR A 184 -6.33 -0.24 -9.83
CA THR A 184 -5.29 -0.54 -10.82
C THR A 184 -3.97 -0.89 -10.15
N LEU A 185 -3.30 -1.91 -10.64
CA LEU A 185 -1.89 -2.18 -10.40
C LEU A 185 -1.08 -1.74 -11.61
N VAL A 186 0.08 -1.14 -11.38
CA VAL A 186 0.94 -0.61 -12.46
C VAL A 186 2.38 -1.00 -12.21
N LEU A 187 3.05 -1.57 -13.22
CA LEU A 187 4.49 -1.79 -13.21
C LEU A 187 5.20 -0.67 -13.96
N ILE A 188 6.12 0.01 -13.30
CA ILE A 188 6.85 1.16 -13.82
C ILE A 188 8.35 0.85 -13.85
N ASP A 189 8.99 1.15 -14.97
CA ASP A 189 10.45 1.10 -15.12
C ASP A 189 11.12 2.11 -14.19
N HIS A 190 12.01 1.66 -13.32
CA HIS A 190 12.63 2.50 -12.28
C HIS A 190 13.58 3.60 -12.82
N LYS A 191 14.07 3.44 -14.06
CA LYS A 191 14.98 4.41 -14.70
C LYS A 191 14.23 5.39 -15.61
N SER A 192 13.46 4.85 -16.56
CA SER A 192 12.76 5.65 -17.55
C SER A 192 11.41 6.17 -17.10
N LEU A 193 10.88 5.66 -15.97
CA LEU A 193 9.55 5.95 -15.42
C LEU A 193 8.41 5.65 -16.41
N LYS A 194 8.63 4.78 -17.39
CA LYS A 194 7.60 4.33 -18.32
C LYS A 194 6.82 3.17 -17.75
N ILE A 195 5.52 3.15 -18.00
CA ILE A 195 4.65 2.03 -17.63
C ILE A 195 4.97 0.85 -18.55
N LYS A 196 5.27 -0.30 -17.94
CA LYS A 196 5.58 -1.56 -18.62
C LYS A 196 4.38 -2.49 -18.70
N TRP A 197 3.57 -2.50 -17.62
CA TRP A 197 2.42 -3.38 -17.48
C TRP A 197 1.39 -2.74 -16.56
N PHE A 198 0.13 -3.10 -16.69
CA PHE A 198 -0.91 -2.75 -15.74
C PHE A 198 -2.06 -3.75 -15.76
N LEU A 199 -2.71 -3.90 -14.61
CA LEU A 199 -3.91 -4.70 -14.41
C LEU A 199 -4.97 -3.81 -13.75
N ARG A 200 -6.19 -3.76 -14.30
CA ARG A 200 -7.22 -2.83 -13.83
C ARG A 200 -8.62 -3.41 -13.88
N ASP A 201 -9.51 -2.83 -13.05
CA ASP A 201 -10.96 -3.06 -13.06
C ASP A 201 -11.42 -4.46 -12.60
N GLU A 202 -10.49 -5.34 -12.26
CA GLU A 202 -10.76 -6.71 -11.80
C GLU A 202 -10.88 -6.80 -10.27
N PHE A 203 -10.57 -5.74 -9.57
CA PHE A 203 -10.65 -5.58 -8.13
C PHE A 203 -11.11 -4.17 -7.78
N ARG A 204 -11.50 -3.95 -6.51
CA ARG A 204 -11.94 -2.64 -6.02
C ARG A 204 -11.24 -2.25 -4.74
N ARG A 205 -10.63 -1.05 -4.76
CA ARG A 205 -9.91 -0.48 -3.62
C ARG A 205 -8.89 -1.44 -3.03
N GLN A 206 -8.21 -2.16 -3.92
CA GLN A 206 -7.28 -3.22 -3.58
C GLN A 206 -6.10 -2.75 -2.73
N HIS A 207 -5.51 -3.70 -1.99
CA HIS A 207 -4.31 -3.51 -1.18
C HIS A 207 -3.36 -4.69 -1.37
N SER A 208 -2.12 -4.50 -0.91
CA SER A 208 -1.14 -5.54 -0.66
C SER A 208 -0.91 -6.52 -1.82
N PRO A 209 -0.55 -6.06 -3.03
CA PRO A 209 -0.13 -6.97 -4.09
C PRO A 209 1.13 -7.72 -3.67
N ASN A 210 1.15 -9.04 -3.85
CA ASN A 210 2.31 -9.89 -3.56
C ASN A 210 2.49 -10.93 -4.65
N ILE A 211 3.73 -11.23 -5.00
CA ILE A 211 4.07 -12.21 -6.04
C ILE A 211 4.63 -13.45 -5.38
N THR A 212 4.04 -14.61 -5.63
CA THR A 212 4.54 -15.90 -5.15
C THR A 212 5.77 -16.35 -5.92
N LYS A 213 6.51 -17.32 -5.40
CA LYS A 213 7.65 -17.96 -6.11
C LYS A 213 7.26 -18.64 -7.43
N LYS A 214 5.95 -18.90 -7.62
CA LYS A 214 5.40 -19.50 -8.85
C LYS A 214 4.87 -18.49 -9.87
N GLY A 215 4.95 -17.19 -9.57
CA GLY A 215 4.45 -16.13 -10.45
C GLY A 215 2.96 -15.82 -10.31
N MET A 216 2.32 -16.29 -9.24
CA MET A 216 0.96 -15.86 -8.91
C MET A 216 1.01 -14.50 -8.23
N LEU A 217 0.30 -13.54 -8.75
CA LEU A 217 0.07 -12.23 -8.15
C LEU A 217 -1.18 -12.32 -7.28
N LEU A 218 -1.01 -12.21 -5.97
CA LEU A 218 -2.08 -12.18 -4.98
C LEU A 218 -2.41 -10.74 -4.62
N VAL A 219 -3.70 -10.41 -4.57
CA VAL A 219 -4.17 -9.05 -4.28
C VAL A 219 -5.32 -9.11 -3.29
N PHE A 220 -5.24 -8.35 -2.20
CA PHE A 220 -6.36 -8.17 -1.29
C PHE A 220 -7.37 -7.21 -1.95
N ASP A 221 -8.49 -7.74 -2.40
CA ASP A 221 -9.59 -6.97 -2.98
C ASP A 221 -10.60 -6.62 -1.89
N ASN A 222 -10.70 -5.35 -1.57
CA ASN A 222 -11.63 -4.88 -0.55
C ASN A 222 -13.10 -4.90 -1.02
N LYS A 223 -13.36 -5.06 -2.31
CA LYS A 223 -14.66 -4.88 -2.99
C LYS A 223 -15.39 -3.59 -2.59
N GLY A 224 -14.81 -2.82 -1.68
CA GLY A 224 -15.31 -1.57 -1.16
C GLY A 224 -16.60 -1.73 -0.34
N SER A 225 -17.14 -0.61 0.13
CA SER A 225 -18.45 -0.54 0.80
C SER A 225 -19.63 -0.74 -0.16
N ASP A 226 -19.38 -1.12 -1.39
CA ASP A 226 -20.44 -1.36 -2.37
C ASP A 226 -21.05 -2.74 -2.14
N LYS A 227 -22.12 -2.77 -1.37
CA LYS A 227 -22.91 -3.98 -1.06
C LYS A 227 -23.29 -4.82 -2.29
N LYS A 228 -23.24 -4.23 -3.48
CA LYS A 228 -23.48 -4.90 -4.76
C LYS A 228 -22.39 -5.90 -5.11
N PHE A 229 -21.15 -5.71 -4.65
CA PHE A 229 -20.00 -6.52 -5.03
C PHE A 229 -19.61 -7.59 -3.98
N GLY A 230 -20.32 -7.64 -2.83
CA GLY A 230 -20.09 -8.64 -1.79
C GLY A 230 -18.89 -8.35 -0.90
N GLU A 231 -18.38 -9.40 -0.29
CA GLU A 231 -17.32 -9.36 0.74
C GLU A 231 -15.93 -9.20 0.15
N SER A 232 -14.92 -9.00 1.00
CA SER A 232 -13.52 -8.98 0.58
C SER A 232 -13.08 -10.35 0.06
N ARG A 233 -12.08 -10.36 -0.83
CA ARG A 233 -11.52 -11.59 -1.40
C ARG A 233 -10.02 -11.45 -1.64
N ILE A 234 -9.34 -12.57 -1.83
CA ILE A 234 -7.99 -12.62 -2.38
C ILE A 234 -8.10 -12.99 -3.85
N VAL A 235 -7.74 -12.05 -4.70
CA VAL A 235 -7.67 -12.27 -6.15
C VAL A 235 -6.33 -12.90 -6.48
N GLU A 236 -6.35 -13.94 -7.32
CA GLU A 236 -5.15 -14.57 -7.85
C GLU A 236 -5.05 -14.38 -9.37
N PHE A 237 -3.94 -13.82 -9.82
CA PHE A 237 -3.64 -13.64 -11.23
C PHE A 237 -2.33 -14.33 -11.60
N ASP A 238 -2.38 -15.24 -12.56
CA ASP A 238 -1.21 -15.93 -13.12
C ASP A 238 -0.48 -15.00 -14.10
N LEU A 239 0.65 -14.47 -13.68
CA LEU A 239 1.44 -13.53 -14.47
C LEU A 239 2.01 -14.14 -15.75
N LEU A 240 2.30 -15.46 -15.74
CA LEU A 240 2.84 -16.16 -16.91
C LEU A 240 1.77 -16.49 -17.94
N LYS A 241 0.57 -16.88 -17.49
CA LYS A 241 -0.55 -17.21 -18.37
C LYS A 241 -1.41 -15.99 -18.70
N ASN A 242 -1.19 -14.87 -18.00
CA ASN A 242 -1.96 -13.62 -18.13
C ASN A 242 -3.47 -13.86 -17.96
N ASN A 243 -3.85 -14.62 -16.93
CA ASN A 243 -5.25 -14.94 -16.64
C ASN A 243 -5.53 -14.97 -15.14
N PHE A 244 -6.80 -14.81 -14.78
CA PHE A 244 -7.27 -14.98 -13.42
C PHE A 244 -7.52 -16.45 -13.10
N ASN A 245 -7.09 -16.84 -11.91
CA ASN A 245 -7.48 -18.09 -11.28
C ASN A 245 -8.71 -17.86 -10.38
N PRO A 246 -9.37 -18.93 -9.91
CA PRO A 246 -10.46 -18.79 -8.95
C PRO A 246 -10.01 -18.09 -7.66
N ASP A 247 -10.75 -17.08 -7.24
CA ASP A 247 -10.48 -16.28 -6.05
C ASP A 247 -10.74 -17.07 -4.76
N PHE A 248 -10.09 -16.64 -3.66
CA PHE A 248 -10.50 -17.01 -2.32
C PHE A 248 -11.39 -15.89 -1.74
N ASP A 249 -12.67 -16.17 -1.60
CA ASP A 249 -13.69 -15.27 -1.02
C ASP A 249 -14.30 -15.81 0.29
N GLY A 250 -13.69 -16.85 0.85
CA GLY A 250 -14.20 -17.56 2.00
C GLY A 250 -14.98 -18.82 1.60
N ASN A 251 -15.85 -19.27 2.49
CA ASN A 251 -16.75 -20.41 2.29
C ASN A 251 -17.98 -20.27 3.21
N GLU A 252 -18.90 -21.23 3.19
CA GLU A 252 -20.13 -21.21 3.99
C GLU A 252 -19.91 -20.99 5.50
N SER A 253 -18.76 -21.39 6.03
CA SER A 253 -18.41 -21.30 7.46
C SER A 253 -17.42 -20.18 7.79
N PHE A 254 -16.85 -19.51 6.79
CA PHE A 254 -15.85 -18.49 6.97
C PHE A 254 -15.96 -17.41 5.89
N PHE A 255 -16.12 -16.19 6.30
CA PHE A 255 -16.02 -15.01 5.45
C PHE A 255 -15.12 -13.95 6.12
N PHE A 256 -14.58 -13.05 5.32
CA PHE A 256 -13.82 -11.94 5.85
C PHE A 256 -14.17 -10.64 5.13
N GLN A 257 -14.13 -9.55 5.87
CA GLN A 257 -14.51 -8.24 5.38
C GLN A 257 -13.59 -7.14 5.89
N SER A 258 -13.05 -6.38 4.96
CA SER A 258 -12.33 -5.15 5.27
C SER A 258 -12.53 -4.16 4.13
N ASP A 259 -13.41 -3.17 4.30
CA ASP A 259 -13.71 -2.17 3.27
C ASP A 259 -12.54 -1.23 3.01
N ILE A 260 -11.65 -1.11 3.97
CA ILE A 260 -10.42 -0.33 3.92
C ILE A 260 -9.26 -1.15 4.48
N ARG A 261 -8.07 -0.96 3.93
CA ARG A 261 -6.86 -1.69 4.34
C ARG A 261 -6.97 -3.19 4.03
N GLY A 262 -6.16 -3.98 4.66
CA GLY A 262 -6.03 -5.42 4.42
C GLY A 262 -4.61 -5.72 3.94
N ARG A 263 -4.05 -6.83 4.41
CA ARG A 263 -2.68 -7.22 4.06
C ARG A 263 -2.58 -8.70 3.75
N ILE A 264 -1.80 -9.00 2.75
CA ILE A 264 -1.30 -10.34 2.44
C ILE A 264 0.18 -10.35 2.76
N GLN A 265 0.65 -11.36 3.44
CA GLN A 265 2.08 -11.67 3.57
C GLN A 265 2.31 -13.11 3.13
N ILE A 266 3.30 -13.31 2.26
CA ILE A 266 3.78 -14.63 1.90
C ILE A 266 5.02 -14.89 2.73
N PHE A 267 4.95 -15.87 3.61
CA PHE A 267 6.03 -16.23 4.51
C PHE A 267 6.15 -17.76 4.58
N ASN A 268 7.35 -18.30 4.29
CA ASN A 268 7.60 -19.74 4.20
C ASN A 268 6.60 -20.46 3.29
N ASP A 269 6.35 -19.90 2.12
CA ASP A 269 5.40 -20.37 1.10
C ASP A 269 3.94 -20.50 1.60
N GLN A 270 3.63 -19.90 2.75
CA GLN A 270 2.28 -19.81 3.29
C GLN A 270 1.72 -18.41 3.14
N ILE A 271 0.41 -18.33 2.96
CA ILE A 271 -0.30 -17.06 2.77
C ILE A 271 -0.95 -16.68 4.09
N TYR A 272 -0.55 -15.55 4.63
CA TYR A 272 -1.14 -14.93 5.82
C TYR A 272 -1.93 -13.70 5.42
N VAL A 273 -3.10 -13.53 5.99
CA VAL A 273 -4.02 -12.45 5.66
C VAL A 273 -4.44 -11.72 6.92
N THR A 274 -4.35 -10.40 6.88
CA THR A 274 -4.93 -9.51 7.89
C THR A 274 -6.20 -8.87 7.33
N SER A 275 -7.36 -9.24 7.88
CA SER A 275 -8.63 -8.56 7.65
C SER A 275 -8.76 -7.41 8.64
N SER A 276 -8.31 -6.22 8.22
CA SER A 276 -8.01 -5.12 9.16
C SER A 276 -9.22 -4.63 9.93
N GLN A 277 -10.35 -4.36 9.28
CA GLN A 277 -11.55 -3.86 9.97
C GLN A 277 -12.25 -4.94 10.78
N GLN A 278 -12.23 -6.17 10.29
CA GLN A 278 -12.77 -7.31 11.04
C GLN A 278 -11.93 -7.65 12.27
N GLY A 279 -10.66 -7.20 12.29
CA GLY A 279 -9.75 -7.46 13.40
C GLY A 279 -9.28 -8.88 13.48
N GLU A 280 -9.13 -9.54 12.35
CA GLU A 280 -8.73 -10.94 12.25
C GLU A 280 -7.46 -11.12 11.43
N VAL A 281 -6.67 -12.11 11.86
CA VAL A 281 -5.49 -12.59 11.15
C VAL A 281 -5.66 -14.09 10.95
N PHE A 282 -5.56 -14.54 9.71
CA PHE A 282 -5.68 -15.94 9.38
C PHE A 282 -4.63 -16.40 8.37
N ARG A 283 -4.38 -17.68 8.36
CA ARG A 283 -3.52 -18.36 7.39
C ARG A 283 -4.37 -19.16 6.43
N LEU A 284 -4.02 -19.16 5.16
CA LEU A 284 -4.62 -20.04 4.17
C LEU A 284 -3.80 -21.33 4.07
N ASN A 285 -4.41 -22.45 4.42
CA ASN A 285 -3.85 -23.78 4.25
C ASN A 285 -4.31 -24.33 2.90
N CYS A 286 -3.43 -24.26 1.90
CA CYS A 286 -3.72 -24.73 0.56
C CYS A 286 -3.16 -26.13 0.36
N TYR A 287 -4.02 -27.08 0.04
CA TYR A 287 -3.66 -28.49 -0.20
C TYR A 287 -3.30 -28.75 -1.66
N ASP A 288 -3.70 -27.85 -2.54
CA ASP A 288 -3.40 -27.86 -3.97
C ASP A 288 -3.00 -26.44 -4.41
N GLU A 289 -2.80 -26.26 -5.72
CA GLU A 289 -2.43 -24.95 -6.28
C GLU A 289 -3.63 -23.99 -6.46
N ASN A 290 -4.85 -24.44 -6.12
CA ASN A 290 -6.06 -23.65 -6.29
C ASN A 290 -6.39 -22.90 -5.01
N LEU A 291 -6.25 -21.59 -5.03
CA LEU A 291 -6.51 -20.71 -3.89
C LEU A 291 -7.94 -20.88 -3.33
N LYS A 292 -8.92 -21.14 -4.19
CA LYS A 292 -10.32 -21.39 -3.79
C LYS A 292 -10.50 -22.58 -2.86
N ASN A 293 -9.63 -23.58 -2.97
CA ASN A 293 -9.67 -24.80 -2.14
C ASN A 293 -8.92 -24.67 -0.80
N CYS A 294 -8.32 -23.51 -0.56
CA CYS A 294 -7.60 -23.27 0.68
C CYS A 294 -8.56 -23.23 1.86
N LYS A 295 -8.10 -23.78 2.99
CA LYS A 295 -8.85 -23.72 4.26
C LYS A 295 -8.28 -22.61 5.14
N PRO A 296 -9.09 -21.63 5.55
CA PRO A 296 -8.65 -20.61 6.46
C PRO A 296 -8.47 -21.16 7.86
N GLN A 297 -7.40 -20.74 8.53
CA GLN A 297 -7.15 -20.98 9.94
C GLN A 297 -6.97 -19.64 10.64
N ILE A 298 -7.90 -19.29 11.51
CA ILE A 298 -7.78 -18.07 12.33
C ILE A 298 -6.61 -18.26 13.29
N LEU A 299 -5.66 -17.35 13.25
CA LEU A 299 -4.50 -17.30 14.11
C LEU A 299 -4.69 -16.30 15.26
N PHE A 300 -5.40 -15.21 14.99
CA PHE A 300 -5.70 -14.17 15.94
C PHE A 300 -7.03 -13.49 15.58
N SER A 301 -7.81 -13.18 16.61
CA SER A 301 -9.00 -12.31 16.50
C SER A 301 -8.98 -11.30 17.64
N SER A 302 -9.13 -10.03 17.30
CA SER A 302 -9.25 -8.95 18.27
C SER A 302 -10.69 -8.78 18.77
N ASN A 303 -11.63 -9.55 18.21
CA ASN A 303 -13.03 -9.46 18.56
C ASN A 303 -13.28 -10.14 19.90
N THR A 304 -13.78 -9.37 20.85
CA THR A 304 -14.38 -9.88 22.08
C THR A 304 -15.89 -9.97 21.92
N LYS A 305 -16.58 -10.69 22.79
CA LYS A 305 -18.05 -10.79 22.76
C LYS A 305 -18.76 -9.42 22.83
N GLU A 306 -18.04 -8.38 23.27
CA GLU A 306 -18.61 -7.05 23.53
C GLU A 306 -18.10 -5.95 22.59
N LYS A 307 -16.97 -6.14 21.90
CA LYS A 307 -16.38 -5.12 21.01
C LYS A 307 -15.65 -5.76 19.84
N SER A 308 -15.91 -5.21 18.65
CA SER A 308 -15.11 -5.45 17.47
C SER A 308 -13.99 -4.41 17.43
N ASN A 309 -12.73 -4.87 17.44
CA ASN A 309 -11.56 -4.01 17.34
C ASN A 309 -10.86 -4.27 16.00
N SER A 310 -10.48 -3.22 15.30
CA SER A 310 -9.69 -3.34 14.08
C SER A 310 -8.22 -3.61 14.41
N ILE A 311 -7.56 -4.38 13.53
CA ILE A 311 -6.10 -4.55 13.51
C ILE A 311 -5.57 -3.75 12.32
N PHE A 312 -4.51 -2.97 12.51
CA PHE A 312 -3.94 -2.25 11.38
C PHE A 312 -3.24 -3.21 10.42
N VAL A 313 -2.34 -4.02 10.96
CA VAL A 313 -1.58 -5.04 10.23
C VAL A 313 -1.01 -6.05 11.21
N ALA A 314 -0.75 -7.27 10.75
CA ALA A 314 0.09 -8.27 11.39
C ALA A 314 1.20 -8.70 10.43
N ASP A 315 2.41 -8.84 10.94
CA ASP A 315 3.55 -9.36 10.21
C ASP A 315 4.10 -10.61 10.90
N PHE A 316 4.59 -11.54 10.10
CA PHE A 316 5.10 -12.83 10.54
C PHE A 316 6.61 -12.91 10.27
N TYR A 317 7.34 -13.42 11.23
CA TYR A 317 8.79 -13.56 11.21
C TYR A 317 9.18 -14.97 11.65
N GLU A 318 10.42 -15.39 11.31
CA GLU A 318 10.99 -16.64 11.81
C GLU A 318 11.03 -16.65 13.35
N LYS A 319 10.94 -17.86 13.93
CA LYS A 319 10.97 -18.03 15.39
C LYS A 319 12.22 -17.41 16.03
N ASP A 320 13.34 -17.47 15.32
CA ASP A 320 14.64 -16.97 15.79
C ASP A 320 15.01 -15.62 15.14
N PHE A 321 14.01 -14.86 14.67
CA PHE A 321 14.21 -13.59 13.98
C PHE A 321 15.01 -12.58 14.79
N PHE A 322 14.72 -12.46 16.09
CA PHE A 322 15.43 -11.51 16.93
C PHE A 322 16.79 -12.04 17.39
N LYS A 323 17.81 -11.18 17.31
CA LYS A 323 19.14 -11.48 17.85
C LYS A 323 19.08 -11.78 19.34
N LYS A 324 19.87 -12.76 19.80
CA LYS A 324 19.89 -13.19 21.21
C LYS A 324 20.17 -12.04 22.20
N ASP A 325 21.03 -11.09 21.80
CA ASP A 325 21.34 -9.92 22.64
C ASP A 325 20.15 -9.00 22.86
N PHE A 326 19.27 -8.86 21.87
CA PHE A 326 18.04 -8.11 21.99
C PHE A 326 17.05 -8.84 22.92
N LEU A 327 16.85 -10.14 22.74
CA LEU A 327 15.99 -10.94 23.62
C LEU A 327 16.46 -10.92 25.10
N ASN A 328 17.79 -10.98 25.31
CA ASN A 328 18.35 -10.89 26.66
C ASN A 328 18.09 -9.53 27.35
N LYS A 329 18.02 -8.45 26.58
CA LYS A 329 17.67 -7.12 27.11
C LYS A 329 16.20 -7.02 27.50
N ILE A 330 15.28 -7.62 26.72
CA ILE A 330 13.84 -7.61 27.05
C ILE A 330 13.57 -8.42 28.30
N ASN A 331 14.15 -9.61 28.43
CA ASN A 331 13.91 -10.50 29.55
C ASN A 331 14.51 -10.03 30.90
N LYS A 332 15.32 -8.97 30.88
CA LYS A 332 15.91 -8.35 32.10
C LYS A 332 15.13 -7.14 32.61
N LYS A 333 14.09 -6.71 31.90
CA LYS A 333 13.16 -5.66 32.32
C LYS A 333 11.88 -6.26 32.89
#